data_b48101042fe5f8304d759f52cba79b06
#
_entry.id   b48101042fe5f8304d759f52cba79b06
#
_cell.length_a   1.000
_cell.length_b   1.000
_cell.length_c   1.000
_cell.angle_alpha   90.00
_cell.angle_beta   90.00
_cell.angle_gamma   90.00
#
_symmetry.space_group_name_H-M   'P 1'
#
loop_
_entity.id
_entity.type
_entity.pdbx_description
1 polymer ?
#
loop_
_entity_poly.entity_id
_entity_poly.type
_entity_poly.pdbx_seq_one_letter_code
_entity_poly.pdbx_strand_id
1 'polypeptide(L)'
;MAEEGGSPHPGSPQEAVAAPQPLGLPMGDPERLGLVPDRLERAMGLLEEGLRTGAYPGAVALVARHGQIAAAAAIGQAQVVPEARPMRLDTVFDLASITKVVAGVTAVLVLLDAGLICLDDPVARFVPAFGDAGKRAITVRHLLTHTSGLPPWLPCYAEARMAEETYAYLCTLELEALPGTQVQYSDLGMALIRAVVHHVAGQDLPALLGRTVFAPLAMRDTEYLPSPERRLRAAATEHGNRCEQGMVARAGLHFAGWRTGVLLGEVNDGNTHYALEGISSHAGLFSTAGDLARFGQLYLQHGLWEGRTLLSAAAVGAATSPDAAGWRTGYGLGWGLAGLAGLPPGPAAPLTRSVRTRAIFPDDPLAPPVPSWCGDLLPAGTFGHTGFTGTSLTICPEHDLLLILLTNRIHPDAARTGLDRLRARWHNAIAASIEG
;
A
#
# COMPACT_ATOMS: atom_id res chain seq x y z
N MET A 1 -23.25 16.04 70.98
CA MET A 1 -22.89 16.97 69.93
C MET A 1 -21.47 16.65 69.50
N ALA A 2 -21.34 15.94 68.39
CA ALA A 2 -20.07 15.71 67.72
C ALA A 2 -20.37 15.84 66.22
N GLU A 3 -19.76 16.83 65.58
CA GLU A 3 -19.93 17.11 64.16
C GLU A 3 -19.08 16.12 63.33
N GLU A 4 -19.70 15.47 62.39
CA GLU A 4 -19.01 14.65 61.40
C GLU A 4 -18.44 15.54 60.29
N GLY A 5 -17.12 15.53 60.19
CA GLY A 5 -16.37 16.16 59.11
C GLY A 5 -16.38 15.26 57.84
N GLY A 6 -17.13 15.62 56.83
CA GLY A 6 -17.07 14.97 55.52
C GLY A 6 -15.80 15.32 54.76
N SER A 7 -15.01 14.32 54.43
CA SER A 7 -13.86 14.46 53.52
C SER A 7 -14.33 14.57 52.07
N PRO A 8 -13.74 15.47 51.25
CA PRO A 8 -14.05 15.52 49.83
C PRO A 8 -13.44 14.33 49.09
N HIS A 9 -14.24 13.65 48.25
CA HIS A 9 -13.79 12.65 47.30
C HIS A 9 -12.80 13.26 46.30
N PRO A 10 -11.68 12.61 45.99
CA PRO A 10 -10.80 13.04 44.89
C PRO A 10 -11.52 12.89 43.57
N GLY A 11 -11.64 13.98 42.82
CA GLY A 11 -12.20 13.99 41.45
C GLY A 11 -11.42 13.08 40.54
N SER A 12 -12.16 12.33 39.69
CA SER A 12 -11.62 11.50 38.62
C SER A 12 -10.66 12.32 37.74
N PRO A 13 -9.54 11.75 37.28
CA PRO A 13 -8.69 12.44 36.33
C PRO A 13 -9.49 12.64 35.03
N GLN A 14 -9.72 13.90 34.64
CA GLN A 14 -10.15 14.24 33.30
C GLN A 14 -9.08 13.72 32.35
N GLU A 15 -9.41 12.71 31.52
CA GLU A 15 -8.58 12.32 30.39
C GLU A 15 -8.33 13.59 29.55
N ALA A 16 -7.07 14.05 29.55
CA ALA A 16 -6.62 15.11 28.67
C ALA A 16 -6.78 14.58 27.24
N VAL A 17 -7.78 15.08 26.52
CA VAL A 17 -7.92 14.83 25.08
C VAL A 17 -6.65 15.36 24.42
N ALA A 18 -5.79 14.45 23.95
CA ALA A 18 -4.57 14.82 23.25
C ALA A 18 -4.94 15.75 22.10
N ALA A 19 -4.21 16.87 21.95
CA ALA A 19 -4.41 17.79 20.84
C ALA A 19 -4.35 17.03 19.53
N PRO A 20 -5.23 17.32 18.52
CA PRO A 20 -5.25 16.62 17.26
C PRO A 20 -3.86 16.67 16.62
N GLN A 21 -3.30 15.50 16.32
CA GLN A 21 -2.01 15.38 15.63
C GLN A 21 -2.12 16.11 14.26
N PRO A 22 -1.13 16.90 13.86
CA PRO A 22 -1.18 17.58 12.56
C PRO A 22 -1.30 16.55 11.44
N LEU A 23 -2.18 16.83 10.47
CA LEU A 23 -2.50 15.96 9.31
C LEU A 23 -1.34 15.79 8.30
N GLY A 24 -0.12 16.06 8.70
CA GLY A 24 1.07 15.85 7.88
C GLY A 24 1.49 17.09 7.09
N LEU A 25 0.55 17.77 6.45
CA LEU A 25 0.72 19.01 5.71
C LEU A 25 -0.14 20.11 6.34
N PRO A 26 0.15 21.41 6.10
CA PRO A 26 -0.70 22.50 6.59
C PRO A 26 -2.05 22.50 5.88
N MET A 27 -3.08 22.99 6.57
CA MET A 27 -4.39 23.24 5.95
C MET A 27 -4.30 24.47 5.05
N GLY A 28 -4.96 24.41 3.89
CA GLY A 28 -5.08 25.49 2.94
C GLY A 28 -6.54 25.81 2.65
N ASP A 29 -6.74 26.99 2.05
CA ASP A 29 -8.06 27.42 1.55
C ASP A 29 -8.27 26.80 0.14
N PRO A 30 -9.30 26.00 -0.10
CA PRO A 30 -9.55 25.36 -1.38
C PRO A 30 -9.56 26.33 -2.58
N GLU A 31 -10.15 27.52 -2.45
CA GLU A 31 -10.17 28.52 -3.53
C GLU A 31 -8.74 29.01 -3.86
N ARG A 32 -7.94 29.30 -2.84
CA ARG A 32 -6.53 29.71 -3.03
C ARG A 32 -5.67 28.58 -3.59
N LEU A 33 -6.10 27.35 -3.42
CA LEU A 33 -5.47 26.17 -4.01
C LEU A 33 -6.00 25.87 -5.42
N GLY A 34 -6.87 26.75 -5.99
CA GLY A 34 -7.43 26.59 -7.33
C GLY A 34 -8.41 25.42 -7.39
N LEU A 35 -9.19 25.20 -6.35
CA LEU A 35 -10.26 24.21 -6.29
C LEU A 35 -11.60 24.90 -6.06
N VAL A 36 -12.61 24.58 -6.85
CA VAL A 36 -13.96 25.09 -6.70
C VAL A 36 -14.62 24.44 -5.48
N PRO A 37 -14.93 25.20 -4.38
CA PRO A 37 -15.37 24.62 -3.10
C PRO A 37 -16.59 23.72 -3.22
N ASP A 38 -17.64 24.15 -3.93
CA ASP A 38 -18.86 23.37 -4.10
C ASP A 38 -18.63 22.04 -4.84
N ARG A 39 -17.66 22.00 -5.75
CA ARG A 39 -17.30 20.77 -6.46
C ARG A 39 -16.48 19.84 -5.56
N LEU A 40 -15.57 20.40 -4.79
CA LEU A 40 -14.79 19.67 -3.80
C LEU A 40 -15.69 19.07 -2.72
N GLU A 41 -16.65 19.84 -2.20
CA GLU A 41 -17.63 19.36 -1.21
C GLU A 41 -18.45 18.20 -1.78
N ARG A 42 -18.97 18.32 -3.02
CA ARG A 42 -19.67 17.21 -3.69
C ARG A 42 -18.80 15.98 -3.87
N ALA A 43 -17.50 16.16 -4.19
CA ALA A 43 -16.57 15.05 -4.29
C ALA A 43 -16.38 14.36 -2.93
N MET A 44 -16.21 15.13 -1.87
CA MET A 44 -16.11 14.58 -0.50
C MET A 44 -17.40 13.89 -0.07
N GLY A 45 -18.57 14.36 -0.51
CA GLY A 45 -19.87 13.72 -0.27
C GLY A 45 -20.02 12.32 -0.90
N LEU A 46 -19.23 11.97 -1.93
CA LEU A 46 -19.19 10.60 -2.46
C LEU A 46 -18.74 9.56 -1.43
N LEU A 47 -17.97 9.96 -0.43
CA LEU A 47 -17.53 9.07 0.65
C LEU A 47 -18.74 8.55 1.45
N GLU A 48 -19.73 9.38 1.71
CA GLU A 48 -20.99 9.00 2.37
C GLU A 48 -21.77 7.95 1.54
N GLU A 49 -21.73 8.07 0.21
CA GLU A 49 -22.29 7.06 -0.68
C GLU A 49 -21.62 5.68 -0.45
N GLY A 50 -20.30 5.65 -0.25
CA GLY A 50 -19.56 4.43 0.05
C GLY A 50 -20.04 3.73 1.33
N LEU A 51 -20.31 4.48 2.39
CA LEU A 51 -20.90 3.94 3.61
C LEU A 51 -22.31 3.40 3.35
N ARG A 52 -23.15 4.19 2.71
CA ARG A 52 -24.56 3.85 2.44
C ARG A 52 -24.72 2.63 1.54
N THR A 53 -23.82 2.45 0.58
CA THR A 53 -23.82 1.30 -0.34
C THR A 53 -23.07 0.08 0.21
N GLY A 54 -22.44 0.22 1.37
CA GLY A 54 -21.69 -0.86 2.00
C GLY A 54 -20.34 -1.17 1.34
N ALA A 55 -19.77 -0.25 0.57
CA ALA A 55 -18.46 -0.42 -0.04
C ALA A 55 -17.33 -0.56 1.02
N TYR A 56 -17.51 0.07 2.17
CA TYR A 56 -16.64 -0.03 3.34
C TYR A 56 -17.40 0.37 4.63
N PRO A 57 -16.95 -0.07 5.82
CA PRO A 57 -17.48 0.39 7.11
C PRO A 57 -17.05 1.81 7.46
N GLY A 58 -15.88 2.23 7.02
CA GLY A 58 -15.34 3.55 7.28
C GLY A 58 -14.18 3.92 6.38
N ALA A 59 -13.88 5.22 6.33
CA ALA A 59 -12.83 5.77 5.50
C ALA A 59 -12.19 7.01 6.12
N VAL A 60 -10.91 7.22 5.79
CA VAL A 60 -10.22 8.51 5.90
C VAL A 60 -9.83 8.93 4.49
N ALA A 61 -10.22 10.14 4.11
CA ALA A 61 -9.85 10.75 2.83
C ALA A 61 -9.08 12.05 3.07
N LEU A 62 -8.08 12.30 2.22
CA LEU A 62 -7.31 13.53 2.23
C LEU A 62 -7.03 13.95 0.79
N VAL A 63 -7.30 15.23 0.51
CA VAL A 63 -6.99 15.92 -0.75
C VAL A 63 -6.00 17.03 -0.43
N ALA A 64 -4.82 17.00 -1.02
CA ALA A 64 -3.85 18.08 -0.88
C ALA A 64 -3.41 18.59 -2.27
N ARG A 65 -3.16 19.88 -2.38
CA ARG A 65 -2.66 20.55 -3.57
C ARG A 65 -1.68 21.64 -3.16
N HIS A 66 -0.62 21.83 -3.95
CA HIS A 66 0.42 22.83 -3.67
C HIS A 66 0.99 22.75 -2.25
N GLY A 67 1.20 21.50 -1.77
CA GLY A 67 1.76 21.25 -0.43
C GLY A 67 0.81 21.55 0.73
N GLN A 68 -0.48 21.79 0.49
CA GLN A 68 -1.47 22.10 1.52
C GLN A 68 -2.71 21.21 1.39
N ILE A 69 -3.32 20.88 2.52
CA ILE A 69 -4.54 20.06 2.56
C ILE A 69 -5.75 20.96 2.25
N ALA A 70 -6.40 20.68 1.15
CA ALA A 70 -7.65 21.34 0.75
C ALA A 70 -8.89 20.76 1.46
N ALA A 71 -8.89 19.43 1.70
CA ALA A 71 -9.95 18.75 2.42
C ALA A 71 -9.43 17.47 3.08
N ALA A 72 -9.98 17.16 4.27
CA ALA A 72 -9.77 15.88 4.94
C ALA A 72 -11.05 15.49 5.68
N ALA A 73 -11.38 14.20 5.66
CA ALA A 73 -12.55 13.67 6.36
C ALA A 73 -12.27 12.27 6.91
N ALA A 74 -12.86 11.97 8.07
CA ALA A 74 -12.95 10.64 8.64
C ALA A 74 -14.44 10.32 8.83
N ILE A 75 -14.91 9.22 8.24
CA ILE A 75 -16.30 8.86 8.24
C ILE A 75 -16.52 7.39 8.60
N GLY A 76 -17.65 7.07 9.23
CA GLY A 76 -18.02 5.70 9.58
C GLY A 76 -17.18 5.12 10.73
N GLN A 77 -16.91 3.82 10.67
CA GLN A 77 -16.33 3.04 11.76
C GLN A 77 -14.97 2.45 11.40
N ALA A 78 -13.98 2.63 12.27
CA ALA A 78 -12.69 1.94 12.20
C ALA A 78 -12.83 0.45 12.56
N GLN A 79 -13.85 0.10 13.30
CA GLN A 79 -14.21 -1.27 13.66
C GLN A 79 -15.72 -1.37 13.86
N VAL A 80 -16.36 -2.41 13.34
CA VAL A 80 -17.80 -2.67 13.56
C VAL A 80 -18.06 -3.87 14.47
N VAL A 81 -17.11 -4.80 14.54
CA VAL A 81 -17.18 -5.98 15.43
C VAL A 81 -15.80 -6.20 16.09
N PRO A 82 -15.73 -6.73 17.34
CA PRO A 82 -16.85 -7.06 18.23
C PRO A 82 -17.57 -5.80 18.77
N GLU A 83 -16.87 -4.69 18.89
CA GLU A 83 -17.38 -3.41 19.38
C GLU A 83 -17.16 -2.31 18.33
N ALA A 84 -18.14 -1.45 18.15
CA ALA A 84 -18.04 -0.35 17.20
C ALA A 84 -17.07 0.72 17.73
N ARG A 85 -16.12 1.14 16.87
CA ARG A 85 -15.19 2.24 17.13
C ARG A 85 -15.23 3.23 15.98
N PRO A 86 -15.40 4.53 16.25
CA PRO A 86 -15.48 5.52 15.19
C PRO A 86 -14.18 5.65 14.42
N MET A 87 -14.28 5.97 13.12
CA MET A 87 -13.14 6.36 12.30
C MET A 87 -12.64 7.75 12.73
N ARG A 88 -11.34 7.96 12.72
CA ARG A 88 -10.68 9.22 13.09
C ARG A 88 -9.64 9.59 12.03
N LEU A 89 -9.30 10.87 11.92
CA LEU A 89 -8.27 11.34 10.99
C LEU A 89 -6.88 10.74 11.27
N ASP A 90 -6.61 10.40 12.53
CA ASP A 90 -5.38 9.76 13.00
C ASP A 90 -5.48 8.22 13.07
N THR A 91 -6.51 7.63 12.46
CA THR A 91 -6.63 6.18 12.37
C THR A 91 -5.47 5.60 11.55
N VAL A 92 -4.85 4.55 12.10
CA VAL A 92 -3.75 3.82 11.48
C VAL A 92 -4.31 2.69 10.61
N PHE A 93 -3.82 2.52 9.40
CA PHE A 93 -4.30 1.51 8.46
C PHE A 93 -3.20 0.53 8.08
N ASP A 94 -3.56 -0.76 7.95
CA ASP A 94 -2.76 -1.71 7.19
C ASP A 94 -2.77 -1.27 5.72
N LEU A 95 -1.62 -0.83 5.23
CA LEU A 95 -1.47 -0.29 3.88
C LEU A 95 -1.57 -1.37 2.79
N ALA A 96 -1.46 -2.64 3.16
CA ALA A 96 -1.37 -3.75 2.21
C ALA A 96 -0.35 -3.43 1.10
N SER A 97 -0.74 -3.53 -0.16
CA SER A 97 0.19 -3.37 -1.29
C SER A 97 0.74 -1.94 -1.50
N ILE A 98 0.23 -0.91 -0.83
CA ILE A 98 0.91 0.40 -0.81
C ILE A 98 2.31 0.27 -0.17
N THR A 99 2.52 -0.74 0.68
CA THR A 99 3.84 -1.10 1.22
C THR A 99 4.88 -1.26 0.11
N LYS A 100 4.50 -1.77 -1.07
CA LYS A 100 5.43 -1.96 -2.20
C LYS A 100 6.13 -0.67 -2.59
N VAL A 101 5.37 0.42 -2.69
CA VAL A 101 5.92 1.72 -3.13
C VAL A 101 6.48 2.53 -1.98
N VAL A 102 5.82 2.52 -0.80
CA VAL A 102 6.28 3.29 0.36
C VAL A 102 7.52 2.66 1.00
N ALA A 103 7.64 1.34 0.97
CA ALA A 103 8.78 0.64 1.57
C ALA A 103 9.68 -0.04 0.53
N GLY A 104 9.17 -1.02 -0.22
CA GLY A 104 10.00 -1.83 -1.11
C GLY A 104 10.75 -1.02 -2.16
N VAL A 105 10.02 -0.26 -2.97
CA VAL A 105 10.59 0.62 -4.01
C VAL A 105 11.48 1.68 -3.38
N THR A 106 10.98 2.38 -2.36
CA THR A 106 11.73 3.47 -1.72
C THR A 106 13.06 2.99 -1.13
N ALA A 107 13.12 1.79 -0.54
CA ALA A 107 14.38 1.23 -0.05
C ALA A 107 15.36 0.98 -1.21
N VAL A 108 14.89 0.46 -2.35
CA VAL A 108 15.76 0.30 -3.53
C VAL A 108 16.23 1.65 -4.06
N LEU A 109 15.39 2.68 -4.09
CA LEU A 109 15.80 4.03 -4.52
C LEU A 109 16.87 4.63 -3.61
N VAL A 110 16.76 4.44 -2.30
CA VAL A 110 17.81 4.86 -1.33
C VAL A 110 19.14 4.17 -1.63
N LEU A 111 19.12 2.87 -1.95
CA LEU A 111 20.33 2.12 -2.30
C LEU A 111 20.89 2.50 -3.68
N LEU A 112 20.03 2.83 -4.66
CA LEU A 112 20.42 3.35 -5.97
C LEU A 112 21.13 4.70 -5.83
N ASP A 113 20.56 5.62 -5.07
CA ASP A 113 21.15 6.94 -4.81
C ASP A 113 22.50 6.85 -4.10
N ALA A 114 22.67 5.84 -3.25
CA ALA A 114 23.95 5.54 -2.60
C ALA A 114 24.96 4.81 -3.50
N GLY A 115 24.60 4.44 -4.74
CA GLY A 115 25.45 3.69 -5.67
C GLY A 115 25.75 2.24 -5.24
N LEU A 116 24.90 1.67 -4.37
CA LEU A 116 25.11 0.34 -3.79
C LEU A 116 24.47 -0.78 -4.62
N ILE A 117 23.54 -0.46 -5.50
CA ILE A 117 22.81 -1.42 -6.34
C ILE A 117 22.53 -0.79 -7.73
N CYS A 118 22.41 -1.65 -8.73
CA CYS A 118 21.87 -1.30 -10.05
C CYS A 118 20.54 -2.02 -10.27
N LEU A 119 19.62 -1.41 -11.01
CA LEU A 119 18.33 -2.05 -11.33
C LEU A 119 18.53 -3.35 -12.12
N ASP A 120 19.56 -3.43 -12.95
CA ASP A 120 19.87 -4.58 -13.79
C ASP A 120 20.82 -5.60 -13.10
N ASP A 121 21.13 -5.39 -11.81
CA ASP A 121 21.81 -6.42 -11.03
C ASP A 121 20.93 -7.67 -10.95
N PRO A 122 21.48 -8.87 -11.26
CA PRO A 122 20.77 -10.12 -11.08
C PRO A 122 20.40 -10.35 -9.62
N VAL A 123 19.17 -10.76 -9.33
CA VAL A 123 18.74 -11.11 -7.96
C VAL A 123 19.62 -12.19 -7.35
N ALA A 124 20.12 -13.12 -8.18
CA ALA A 124 21.04 -14.18 -7.77
C ALA A 124 22.39 -13.67 -7.20
N ARG A 125 22.76 -12.41 -7.45
CA ARG A 125 23.93 -11.77 -6.82
C ARG A 125 23.74 -11.61 -5.31
N PHE A 126 22.50 -11.37 -4.89
CA PHE A 126 22.13 -11.08 -3.49
C PHE A 126 21.50 -12.29 -2.79
N VAL A 127 20.81 -13.13 -3.57
CA VAL A 127 20.20 -14.39 -3.13
C VAL A 127 20.71 -15.52 -4.05
N PRO A 128 21.90 -16.10 -3.78
CA PRO A 128 22.55 -17.01 -4.72
C PRO A 128 21.71 -18.21 -5.15
N ALA A 129 20.95 -18.81 -4.22
CA ALA A 129 20.03 -19.92 -4.50
C ALA A 129 18.93 -19.56 -5.52
N PHE A 130 18.61 -18.28 -5.70
CA PHE A 130 17.63 -17.81 -6.68
C PHE A 130 18.11 -17.96 -8.13
N GLY A 131 19.42 -18.11 -8.35
CA GLY A 131 20.01 -18.30 -9.69
C GLY A 131 19.72 -19.65 -10.34
N ASP A 132 19.16 -20.59 -9.60
CA ASP A 132 18.81 -21.91 -10.10
C ASP A 132 17.45 -21.91 -10.82
N ALA A 133 17.11 -23.01 -11.48
CA ALA A 133 15.83 -23.22 -12.18
C ALA A 133 15.45 -22.10 -13.16
N GLY A 134 16.42 -21.60 -13.94
CA GLY A 134 16.18 -20.62 -15.02
C GLY A 134 16.04 -19.17 -14.55
N LYS A 135 16.21 -18.85 -13.25
CA LYS A 135 15.98 -17.51 -12.68
C LYS A 135 17.21 -16.60 -12.72
N ARG A 136 18.37 -17.06 -13.18
CA ARG A 136 19.64 -16.29 -13.20
C ARG A 136 19.52 -14.95 -13.91
N ALA A 137 18.64 -14.84 -14.92
CA ALA A 137 18.44 -13.62 -15.69
C ALA A 137 17.47 -12.62 -15.03
N ILE A 138 16.82 -13.00 -13.91
CA ILE A 138 15.91 -12.09 -13.22
C ILE A 138 16.73 -11.04 -12.48
N THR A 139 16.42 -9.77 -12.77
CA THR A 139 17.05 -8.59 -12.17
C THR A 139 16.15 -7.93 -11.13
N VAL A 140 16.69 -7.01 -10.35
CA VAL A 140 15.93 -6.16 -9.43
C VAL A 140 14.83 -5.39 -10.19
N ARG A 141 15.14 -4.89 -11.39
CA ARG A 141 14.16 -4.26 -12.30
C ARG A 141 12.97 -5.17 -12.57
N HIS A 142 13.20 -6.43 -12.94
CA HIS A 142 12.13 -7.38 -13.22
C HIS A 142 11.20 -7.61 -12.03
N LEU A 143 11.72 -7.62 -10.80
CA LEU A 143 10.91 -7.71 -9.59
C LEU A 143 10.03 -6.47 -9.42
N LEU A 144 10.63 -5.27 -9.53
CA LEU A 144 9.96 -3.99 -9.30
C LEU A 144 8.93 -3.65 -10.39
N THR A 145 9.13 -4.10 -11.62
CA THR A 145 8.21 -3.84 -12.75
C THR A 145 7.20 -4.97 -12.97
N HIS A 146 7.18 -5.96 -12.08
CA HIS A 146 6.32 -7.14 -12.19
C HIS A 146 6.50 -7.93 -13.50
N THR A 147 7.74 -7.99 -14.00
CA THR A 147 8.08 -8.70 -15.24
C THR A 147 9.02 -9.89 -15.00
N SER A 148 9.12 -10.37 -13.76
CA SER A 148 10.01 -11.48 -13.39
C SER A 148 9.53 -12.86 -13.89
N GLY A 149 8.24 -13.01 -14.20
CA GLY A 149 7.62 -14.30 -14.52
C GLY A 149 7.31 -15.17 -13.30
N LEU A 150 7.57 -14.69 -12.07
CA LEU A 150 7.16 -15.38 -10.85
C LEU A 150 5.64 -15.41 -10.71
N PRO A 151 5.05 -16.48 -10.08
CA PRO A 151 3.62 -16.51 -9.78
C PRO A 151 3.14 -15.26 -9.04
N PRO A 152 1.87 -14.84 -9.22
CA PRO A 152 1.32 -13.67 -8.53
C PRO A 152 1.36 -13.79 -7.02
N TRP A 153 0.89 -14.93 -6.52
CA TRP A 153 0.78 -15.25 -5.11
C TRP A 153 0.65 -16.76 -4.92
N LEU A 154 1.27 -17.28 -3.88
CA LEU A 154 1.10 -18.63 -3.36
C LEU A 154 1.14 -18.56 -1.84
N PRO A 155 0.48 -19.47 -1.10
CA PRO A 155 0.52 -19.48 0.36
C PRO A 155 1.87 -20.02 0.85
N CYS A 156 2.91 -19.19 0.86
CA CYS A 156 4.27 -19.60 1.29
C CYS A 156 4.26 -20.19 2.71
N TYR A 157 3.35 -19.74 3.57
CA TYR A 157 3.17 -20.25 4.92
C TYR A 157 2.70 -21.71 5.01
N ALA A 158 2.28 -22.31 3.90
CA ALA A 158 2.04 -23.75 3.85
C ALA A 158 3.36 -24.55 3.85
N GLU A 159 4.44 -23.94 3.36
CA GLU A 159 5.76 -24.58 3.15
C GLU A 159 6.85 -24.01 4.07
N ALA A 160 6.69 -22.78 4.58
CA ALA A 160 7.70 -22.03 5.33
C ALA A 160 7.10 -21.30 6.54
N ARG A 161 7.91 -21.06 7.58
CA ARG A 161 7.48 -20.40 8.83
C ARG A 161 8.28 -19.16 9.19
N MET A 162 9.38 -18.91 8.50
CA MET A 162 10.26 -17.76 8.71
C MET A 162 10.81 -17.25 7.39
N ALA A 163 11.36 -16.04 7.40
CA ALA A 163 11.79 -15.35 6.19
C ALA A 163 12.83 -16.15 5.38
N GLU A 164 13.82 -16.75 6.04
CA GLU A 164 14.85 -17.53 5.37
C GLU A 164 14.27 -18.74 4.63
N GLU A 165 13.40 -19.50 5.28
CA GLU A 165 12.69 -20.64 4.68
C GLU A 165 11.81 -20.18 3.51
N THR A 166 11.14 -19.04 3.66
CA THR A 166 10.31 -18.45 2.61
C THR A 166 11.15 -18.11 1.38
N TYR A 167 12.29 -17.44 1.55
CA TYR A 167 13.16 -17.13 0.42
C TYR A 167 13.73 -18.40 -0.23
N ALA A 168 14.10 -19.41 0.56
CA ALA A 168 14.49 -20.70 0.03
C ALA A 168 13.38 -21.34 -0.80
N TYR A 169 12.14 -21.33 -0.31
CA TYR A 169 10.97 -21.81 -1.06
C TYR A 169 10.74 -21.01 -2.35
N LEU A 170 10.83 -19.68 -2.34
CA LEU A 170 10.69 -18.84 -3.54
C LEU A 170 11.76 -19.19 -4.61
N CYS A 171 12.94 -19.62 -4.18
CA CYS A 171 13.98 -20.09 -5.08
C CYS A 171 13.60 -21.38 -5.84
N THR A 172 12.70 -22.20 -5.31
CA THR A 172 12.25 -23.45 -5.95
C THR A 172 11.11 -23.27 -6.95
N LEU A 173 10.42 -22.14 -6.94
CA LEU A 173 9.24 -21.92 -7.76
C LEU A 173 9.59 -21.89 -9.25
N GLU A 174 8.74 -22.49 -10.06
CA GLU A 174 8.80 -22.38 -11.53
C GLU A 174 8.27 -21.02 -11.99
N LEU A 175 8.84 -20.51 -13.08
CA LEU A 175 8.37 -19.30 -13.73
C LEU A 175 7.14 -19.58 -14.59
N GLU A 176 6.16 -18.69 -14.57
CA GLU A 176 4.96 -18.73 -15.41
C GLU A 176 5.12 -17.95 -16.72
N ALA A 177 6.19 -17.16 -16.84
CA ALA A 177 6.59 -16.46 -18.06
C ALA A 177 8.12 -16.26 -18.07
N LEU A 178 8.67 -16.01 -19.25
CA LEU A 178 10.07 -15.64 -19.38
C LEU A 178 10.28 -14.22 -18.79
N PRO A 179 11.38 -13.99 -18.04
CA PRO A 179 11.68 -12.69 -17.49
C PRO A 179 11.70 -11.60 -18.56
N GLY A 180 11.09 -10.44 -18.27
CA GLY A 180 11.05 -9.28 -19.15
C GLY A 180 10.04 -9.37 -20.31
N THR A 181 9.25 -10.44 -20.43
CA THR A 181 8.35 -10.61 -21.57
C THR A 181 6.88 -10.28 -21.31
N GLN A 182 6.46 -10.34 -20.05
CA GLN A 182 5.07 -10.10 -19.66
C GLN A 182 4.99 -9.39 -18.31
N VAL A 183 3.93 -8.62 -18.10
CA VAL A 183 3.57 -8.08 -16.80
C VAL A 183 2.68 -9.07 -16.08
N GLN A 184 3.14 -9.51 -14.91
CA GLN A 184 2.36 -10.31 -13.99
C GLN A 184 2.58 -9.78 -12.58
N TYR A 185 1.62 -9.00 -12.08
CA TYR A 185 1.68 -8.48 -10.72
C TYR A 185 2.00 -9.61 -9.74
N SER A 186 3.11 -9.51 -9.02
CA SER A 186 3.60 -10.58 -8.16
C SER A 186 3.99 -10.05 -6.79
N ASP A 187 3.29 -10.52 -5.75
CA ASP A 187 3.65 -10.32 -4.36
C ASP A 187 4.94 -11.06 -4.02
N LEU A 188 5.13 -12.25 -4.61
CA LEU A 188 6.31 -13.09 -4.38
C LEU A 188 7.59 -12.42 -4.91
N GLY A 189 7.51 -11.81 -6.09
CA GLY A 189 8.62 -11.02 -6.64
C GLY A 189 8.97 -9.84 -5.75
N MET A 190 7.97 -9.12 -5.27
CA MET A 190 8.20 -8.01 -4.35
C MET A 190 8.70 -8.47 -2.98
N ALA A 191 8.31 -9.63 -2.47
CA ALA A 191 8.83 -10.15 -1.20
C ALA A 191 10.35 -10.36 -1.22
N LEU A 192 10.91 -10.78 -2.37
CA LEU A 192 12.36 -10.95 -2.57
C LEU A 192 13.14 -9.63 -2.45
N ILE A 193 12.51 -8.48 -2.70
CA ILE A 193 13.17 -7.17 -2.55
C ILE A 193 13.65 -6.96 -1.11
N ARG A 194 12.93 -7.47 -0.08
CA ARG A 194 13.41 -7.41 1.31
C ARG A 194 14.75 -8.14 1.47
N ALA A 195 14.90 -9.33 0.89
CA ALA A 195 16.15 -10.08 0.95
C ALA A 195 17.29 -9.34 0.24
N VAL A 196 17.02 -8.75 -0.94
CA VAL A 196 17.97 -7.91 -1.67
C VAL A 196 18.41 -6.72 -0.83
N VAL A 197 17.46 -5.97 -0.27
CA VAL A 197 17.73 -4.79 0.57
C VAL A 197 18.54 -5.18 1.80
N HIS A 198 18.18 -6.28 2.48
CA HIS A 198 18.89 -6.77 3.65
C HIS A 198 20.36 -7.10 3.31
N HIS A 199 20.59 -7.81 2.20
CA HIS A 199 21.94 -8.16 1.76
C HIS A 199 22.79 -6.92 1.45
N VAL A 200 22.23 -5.95 0.72
CA VAL A 200 22.97 -4.75 0.25
C VAL A 200 23.18 -3.75 1.38
N ALA A 201 22.16 -3.50 2.19
CA ALA A 201 22.21 -2.49 3.26
C ALA A 201 22.87 -3.00 4.56
N GLY A 202 23.01 -4.33 4.74
CA GLY A 202 23.46 -4.94 5.99
C GLY A 202 22.51 -4.71 7.17
N GLN A 203 21.26 -4.29 6.89
CA GLN A 203 20.22 -4.04 7.89
C GLN A 203 18.85 -4.33 7.28
N ASP A 204 17.83 -4.56 8.13
CA ASP A 204 16.49 -4.85 7.65
C ASP A 204 15.73 -3.58 7.22
N LEU A 205 14.70 -3.80 6.43
CA LEU A 205 13.85 -2.79 5.79
C LEU A 205 13.33 -1.71 6.75
N PRO A 206 12.77 -2.05 7.95
CA PRO A 206 12.32 -1.05 8.91
C PRO A 206 13.43 -0.11 9.41
N ALA A 207 14.62 -0.66 9.68
CA ALA A 207 15.75 0.12 10.17
C ALA A 207 16.30 1.08 9.09
N LEU A 208 16.41 0.60 7.84
CA LEU A 208 16.84 1.43 6.71
C LEU A 208 15.86 2.59 6.51
N LEU A 209 14.58 2.29 6.31
CA LEU A 209 13.57 3.31 6.00
C LEU A 209 13.27 4.24 7.16
N GLY A 210 13.26 3.71 8.40
CA GLY A 210 13.08 4.52 9.60
C GLY A 210 14.08 5.66 9.68
N ARG A 211 15.35 5.38 9.42
CA ARG A 211 16.44 6.36 9.47
C ARG A 211 16.48 7.28 8.25
N THR A 212 16.28 6.73 7.04
CA THR A 212 16.55 7.48 5.80
C THR A 212 15.34 8.21 5.24
N VAL A 213 14.12 7.78 5.59
CA VAL A 213 12.89 8.30 5.01
C VAL A 213 11.87 8.69 6.08
N PHE A 214 11.44 7.77 6.96
CA PHE A 214 10.29 8.03 7.83
C PHE A 214 10.60 9.06 8.92
N ALA A 215 11.76 8.99 9.58
CA ALA A 215 12.13 9.98 10.59
C ALA A 215 12.39 11.36 9.97
N PRO A 216 13.13 11.54 8.85
CA PRO A 216 13.27 12.82 8.18
C PRO A 216 11.96 13.45 7.72
N LEU A 217 10.99 12.63 7.27
CA LEU A 217 9.64 13.09 6.90
C LEU A 217 8.71 13.28 8.10
N ALA A 218 9.17 12.99 9.31
CA ALA A 218 8.34 12.98 10.52
C ALA A 218 7.08 12.09 10.40
N MET A 219 7.19 10.95 9.69
CA MET A 219 6.16 9.93 9.54
C MET A 219 6.11 9.06 10.81
N ARG A 220 5.55 9.61 11.87
CA ARG A 220 5.65 9.03 13.22
C ARG A 220 4.74 7.83 13.45
N ASP A 221 3.69 7.69 12.65
CA ASP A 221 2.70 6.61 12.71
C ASP A 221 2.90 5.58 11.60
N THR A 222 4.07 5.61 10.92
CA THR A 222 4.42 4.68 9.85
C THR A 222 5.44 3.67 10.34
N GLU A 223 5.01 2.41 10.47
CA GLU A 223 5.87 1.34 10.98
C GLU A 223 5.37 -0.05 10.53
N TYR A 224 6.27 -1.03 10.57
CA TYR A 224 5.93 -2.44 10.61
C TYR A 224 5.66 -2.85 12.05
N LEU A 225 4.81 -3.89 12.23
CA LEU A 225 4.51 -4.44 13.55
C LEU A 225 4.08 -3.34 14.55
N PRO A 226 2.95 -2.70 14.35
CA PRO A 226 2.52 -1.54 15.12
C PRO A 226 2.63 -1.75 16.63
N SER A 227 3.13 -0.72 17.31
CA SER A 227 3.21 -0.68 18.77
C SER A 227 1.81 -0.85 19.40
N PRO A 228 1.70 -1.30 20.66
CA PRO A 228 0.41 -1.44 21.33
C PRO A 228 -0.45 -0.16 21.29
N GLU A 229 0.16 1.01 21.40
CA GLU A 229 -0.52 2.30 21.29
C GLU A 229 -1.13 2.51 19.90
N ARG A 230 -0.38 2.23 18.84
CA ARG A 230 -0.89 2.37 17.46
C ARG A 230 -1.93 1.33 17.09
N ARG A 231 -1.82 0.11 17.65
CA ARG A 231 -2.86 -0.92 17.47
C ARG A 231 -4.22 -0.45 18.00
N LEU A 232 -4.25 0.30 19.11
CA LEU A 232 -5.50 0.87 19.63
C LEU A 232 -6.15 1.88 18.67
N ARG A 233 -5.36 2.54 17.83
CA ARG A 233 -5.85 3.47 16.79
C ARG A 233 -6.05 2.80 15.43
N ALA A 234 -5.72 1.53 15.26
CA ALA A 234 -5.79 0.87 13.97
C ALA A 234 -7.23 0.64 13.51
N ALA A 235 -7.46 0.75 12.22
CA ALA A 235 -8.66 0.24 11.57
C ALA A 235 -8.59 -1.30 11.53
N ALA A 236 -9.71 -1.94 11.89
CA ALA A 236 -9.82 -3.39 11.82
C ALA A 236 -9.89 -3.87 10.36
N THR A 237 -9.27 -5.01 10.08
CA THR A 237 -9.35 -5.71 8.81
C THR A 237 -10.24 -6.95 8.90
N GLU A 238 -9.90 -8.07 8.28
CA GLU A 238 -10.74 -9.27 8.28
C GLU A 238 -10.94 -9.87 9.67
N HIS A 239 -11.95 -10.72 9.77
CA HIS A 239 -12.09 -11.66 10.88
C HIS A 239 -11.34 -12.95 10.52
N GLY A 240 -10.14 -13.11 11.02
CA GLY A 240 -9.19 -14.13 10.56
C GLY A 240 -8.75 -13.85 9.10
N ASN A 241 -8.11 -14.77 8.45
CA ASN A 241 -7.73 -14.66 7.04
C ASN A 241 -8.73 -15.35 6.11
N ARG A 242 -10.03 -15.03 6.21
CA ARG A 242 -11.09 -15.76 5.48
C ARG A 242 -10.93 -15.75 3.96
N CYS A 243 -10.47 -14.65 3.41
CA CYS A 243 -10.19 -14.56 1.97
C CYS A 243 -9.12 -15.58 1.57
N GLU A 244 -7.97 -15.57 2.26
CA GLU A 244 -6.88 -16.51 1.98
C GLU A 244 -7.24 -17.95 2.31
N GLN A 245 -8.04 -18.20 3.35
CA GLN A 245 -8.58 -19.54 3.62
C GLN A 245 -9.32 -20.10 2.39
N GLY A 246 -10.15 -19.26 1.77
CA GLY A 246 -10.85 -19.62 0.53
C GLY A 246 -9.89 -19.87 -0.64
N MET A 247 -8.82 -19.07 -0.77
CA MET A 247 -7.80 -19.24 -1.82
C MET A 247 -7.03 -20.55 -1.63
N VAL A 248 -6.59 -20.84 -0.41
CA VAL A 248 -5.86 -22.07 -0.04
C VAL A 248 -6.73 -23.31 -0.28
N ALA A 249 -8.00 -23.26 0.12
CA ALA A 249 -8.95 -24.36 -0.11
C ALA A 249 -9.17 -24.64 -1.61
N ARG A 250 -9.33 -23.59 -2.44
CA ARG A 250 -9.44 -23.74 -3.89
C ARG A 250 -8.19 -24.35 -4.53
N ALA A 251 -7.01 -24.07 -3.98
CA ALA A 251 -5.76 -24.66 -4.43
C ALA A 251 -5.58 -26.12 -3.98
N GLY A 252 -6.52 -26.69 -3.22
CA GLY A 252 -6.40 -28.03 -2.65
C GLY A 252 -5.30 -28.15 -1.58
N LEU A 253 -4.90 -27.02 -1.00
CA LEU A 253 -3.89 -26.96 0.05
C LEU A 253 -4.52 -26.89 1.44
N HIS A 254 -3.75 -27.20 2.45
CA HIS A 254 -4.18 -27.15 3.85
C HIS A 254 -3.21 -26.31 4.69
N PHE A 255 -3.77 -25.47 5.56
CA PHE A 255 -3.04 -24.75 6.58
C PHE A 255 -3.86 -24.69 7.87
N ALA A 256 -3.28 -25.14 8.98
CA ALA A 256 -3.99 -25.23 10.27
C ALA A 256 -3.76 -24.02 11.19
N GLY A 257 -2.81 -23.14 10.85
CA GLY A 257 -2.35 -22.03 11.72
C GLY A 257 -3.16 -20.75 11.60
N TRP A 258 -4.40 -20.79 11.10
CA TRP A 258 -5.20 -19.58 10.87
C TRP A 258 -5.49 -18.80 12.14
N ARG A 259 -5.32 -17.49 12.08
CA ARG A 259 -5.80 -16.56 13.11
C ARG A 259 -7.33 -16.64 13.21
N THR A 260 -7.80 -16.42 14.43
CA THR A 260 -9.24 -16.42 14.74
C THR A 260 -9.62 -15.11 15.38
N GLY A 261 -10.55 -14.41 15.05
CA GLY A 261 -10.91 -13.11 15.60
C GLY A 261 -10.63 -11.98 14.61
N VAL A 262 -10.97 -10.77 15.00
CA VAL A 262 -10.78 -9.57 14.21
C VAL A 262 -9.31 -9.17 14.23
N LEU A 263 -8.73 -8.97 13.06
CA LEU A 263 -7.35 -8.51 12.93
C LEU A 263 -7.30 -6.99 13.17
N LEU A 264 -6.58 -6.59 14.20
CA LEU A 264 -6.47 -5.21 14.64
C LEU A 264 -5.00 -4.80 14.86
N GLY A 265 -4.47 -3.96 13.97
CA GLY A 265 -3.06 -3.60 14.01
C GLY A 265 -2.12 -4.79 13.83
N GLU A 266 -2.61 -5.80 13.14
CA GLU A 266 -1.87 -6.96 12.67
C GLU A 266 -1.99 -7.03 11.14
N VAL A 267 -0.88 -7.30 10.46
CA VAL A 267 -0.87 -7.36 9.00
C VAL A 267 -1.89 -8.38 8.49
N ASN A 268 -2.74 -7.98 7.54
CA ASN A 268 -3.76 -8.86 6.98
C ASN A 268 -3.16 -9.95 6.10
N ASP A 269 -2.15 -9.63 5.31
CA ASP A 269 -1.48 -10.57 4.39
C ASP A 269 -0.87 -11.77 5.14
N GLY A 270 -1.29 -12.98 4.76
CA GLY A 270 -0.88 -14.21 5.43
C GLY A 270 0.59 -14.56 5.20
N ASN A 271 1.13 -14.31 4.01
CA ASN A 271 2.54 -14.56 3.74
C ASN A 271 3.42 -13.67 4.61
N THR A 272 3.07 -12.39 4.72
CA THR A 272 3.79 -11.47 5.60
C THR A 272 3.66 -11.87 7.06
N HIS A 273 2.45 -12.28 7.51
CA HIS A 273 2.23 -12.64 8.90
C HIS A 273 2.88 -13.96 9.30
N TYR A 274 2.58 -15.04 8.55
CA TYR A 274 2.92 -16.41 8.96
C TYR A 274 4.30 -16.87 8.50
N ALA A 275 4.85 -16.27 7.42
CA ALA A 275 6.05 -16.74 6.77
C ALA A 275 7.17 -15.68 6.67
N LEU A 276 6.87 -14.39 6.95
CA LEU A 276 7.83 -13.30 6.85
C LEU A 276 7.89 -12.44 8.13
N GLU A 277 7.42 -12.99 9.26
CA GLU A 277 7.57 -12.39 10.59
C GLU A 277 6.96 -10.99 10.71
N GLY A 278 5.92 -10.70 9.92
CA GLY A 278 5.22 -9.41 9.88
C GLY A 278 5.90 -8.32 9.07
N ILE A 279 7.03 -8.59 8.40
CA ILE A 279 7.82 -7.62 7.65
C ILE A 279 8.02 -8.11 6.22
N SER A 280 7.56 -7.36 5.24
CA SER A 280 7.83 -7.62 3.83
C SER A 280 7.85 -6.34 3.01
N SER A 281 8.50 -6.37 1.85
CA SER A 281 8.45 -5.27 0.89
C SER A 281 7.16 -5.25 0.05
N HIS A 282 6.27 -6.26 0.17
CA HIS A 282 5.00 -6.28 -0.56
C HIS A 282 3.78 -5.91 0.28
N ALA A 283 3.83 -6.11 1.61
CA ALA A 283 2.77 -5.82 2.57
C ALA A 283 3.34 -5.69 3.99
N GLY A 284 2.53 -5.25 4.97
CA GLY A 284 2.86 -5.22 6.38
C GLY A 284 3.19 -3.85 6.95
N LEU A 285 3.32 -2.82 6.11
CA LEU A 285 3.48 -1.45 6.59
C LEU A 285 2.13 -0.88 7.04
N PHE A 286 2.13 -0.23 8.17
CA PHE A 286 0.99 0.54 8.69
C PHE A 286 1.30 2.03 8.61
N SER A 287 0.26 2.86 8.40
CA SER A 287 0.41 4.31 8.34
C SER A 287 -0.92 5.04 8.52
N THR A 288 -0.87 6.36 8.55
CA THR A 288 -2.01 7.28 8.55
C THR A 288 -2.07 8.09 7.25
N ALA A 289 -3.22 8.72 6.99
CA ALA A 289 -3.35 9.63 5.84
C ALA A 289 -2.37 10.81 5.93
N GLY A 290 -2.12 11.33 7.13
CA GLY A 290 -1.19 12.43 7.35
C GLY A 290 0.27 12.08 7.04
N ASP A 291 0.72 10.89 7.43
CA ASP A 291 2.08 10.43 7.11
C ASP A 291 2.23 10.16 5.62
N LEU A 292 1.21 9.53 4.99
CA LEU A 292 1.20 9.34 3.53
C LEU A 292 1.15 10.66 2.76
N ALA A 293 0.56 11.72 3.33
CA ALA A 293 0.58 13.05 2.70
C ALA A 293 2.01 13.62 2.63
N ARG A 294 2.82 13.46 3.70
CA ARG A 294 4.24 13.83 3.66
C ARG A 294 5.03 13.01 2.65
N PHE A 295 4.78 11.71 2.62
CA PHE A 295 5.41 10.82 1.64
C PHE A 295 5.04 11.18 0.19
N GLY A 296 3.76 11.42 -0.10
CA GLY A 296 3.32 11.85 -1.42
C GLY A 296 3.89 13.20 -1.83
N GLN A 297 4.00 14.14 -0.88
CA GLN A 297 4.62 15.45 -1.11
C GLN A 297 6.11 15.34 -1.44
N LEU A 298 6.84 14.40 -0.84
CA LEU A 298 8.23 14.11 -1.21
C LEU A 298 8.35 13.78 -2.70
N TYR A 299 7.43 12.96 -3.25
CA TYR A 299 7.42 12.62 -4.67
C TYR A 299 7.04 13.80 -5.56
N LEU A 300 6.04 14.61 -5.17
CA LEU A 300 5.68 15.86 -5.88
C LEU A 300 6.83 16.85 -5.91
N GLN A 301 7.67 16.88 -4.89
CA GLN A 301 8.87 17.71 -4.81
C GLN A 301 10.14 17.02 -5.33
N HIS A 302 9.98 15.97 -6.15
CA HIS A 302 11.10 15.25 -6.76
C HIS A 302 12.17 14.79 -5.77
N GLY A 303 11.74 14.34 -4.58
CA GLY A 303 12.60 13.82 -3.53
C GLY A 303 13.18 14.87 -2.57
N LEU A 304 12.78 16.13 -2.72
CA LEU A 304 13.15 17.23 -1.82
C LEU A 304 12.14 17.36 -0.67
N TRP A 305 12.61 17.50 0.57
CA TRP A 305 11.79 17.76 1.74
C TRP A 305 12.48 18.78 2.67
N GLU A 306 11.81 19.88 2.95
CA GLU A 306 12.32 20.96 3.83
C GLU A 306 13.78 21.37 3.52
N GLY A 307 14.08 21.52 2.22
CA GLY A 307 15.42 21.89 1.72
C GLY A 307 16.46 20.77 1.76
N ARG A 308 16.08 19.53 2.11
CA ARG A 308 16.96 18.35 2.13
C ARG A 308 16.57 17.36 1.06
N THR A 309 17.52 16.88 0.29
CA THR A 309 17.30 15.80 -0.67
C THR A 309 17.29 14.47 0.08
N LEU A 310 16.12 13.81 0.14
CA LEU A 310 15.97 12.46 0.72
C LEU A 310 16.06 11.39 -0.36
N LEU A 311 15.60 11.68 -1.56
CA LEU A 311 15.77 10.90 -2.77
C LEU A 311 16.21 11.84 -3.89
N SER A 312 17.06 11.40 -4.81
CA SER A 312 17.39 12.22 -5.96
C SER A 312 16.20 12.38 -6.92
N ALA A 313 16.10 13.49 -7.63
CA ALA A 313 15.10 13.66 -8.67
C ALA A 313 15.23 12.57 -9.77
N ALA A 314 16.44 12.10 -10.01
CA ALA A 314 16.72 11.02 -10.95
C ALA A 314 16.10 9.69 -10.45
N ALA A 315 16.22 9.35 -9.16
CA ALA A 315 15.63 8.17 -8.57
C ALA A 315 14.08 8.22 -8.61
N VAL A 316 13.49 9.36 -8.24
CA VAL A 316 12.03 9.58 -8.35
C VAL A 316 11.58 9.44 -9.81
N GLY A 317 12.28 10.06 -10.76
CA GLY A 317 11.97 9.95 -12.18
C GLY A 317 12.08 8.52 -12.71
N ALA A 318 13.10 7.75 -12.30
CA ALA A 318 13.24 6.35 -12.68
C ALA A 318 12.09 5.50 -12.11
N ALA A 319 11.65 5.77 -10.88
CA ALA A 319 10.56 5.03 -10.24
C ALA A 319 9.20 5.24 -10.93
N THR A 320 8.95 6.42 -11.47
CA THR A 320 7.67 6.81 -12.07
C THR A 320 7.70 6.82 -13.61
N SER A 321 8.80 6.36 -14.22
CA SER A 321 8.95 6.27 -15.68
C SER A 321 8.03 5.19 -16.28
N PRO A 322 7.31 5.49 -17.38
CA PRO A 322 6.53 4.49 -18.11
C PRO A 322 7.41 3.42 -18.80
N ASP A 323 8.69 3.71 -18.98
CA ASP A 323 9.64 2.82 -19.66
C ASP A 323 10.55 2.08 -18.65
N ALA A 324 10.17 2.02 -17.37
CA ALA A 324 10.95 1.40 -16.30
C ALA A 324 11.32 -0.07 -16.57
N ALA A 325 10.50 -0.82 -17.30
CA ALA A 325 10.75 -2.20 -17.73
C ALA A 325 11.46 -2.31 -19.08
N GLY A 326 11.85 -1.19 -19.72
CA GLY A 326 12.33 -1.16 -21.10
C GLY A 326 11.22 -1.17 -22.16
N TRP A 327 9.96 -1.25 -21.75
CA TRP A 327 8.75 -1.14 -22.55
C TRP A 327 7.56 -0.71 -21.67
N ARG A 328 6.48 -0.20 -22.28
CA ARG A 328 5.32 0.32 -21.54
C ARG A 328 4.50 -0.81 -20.92
N THR A 329 4.47 -0.87 -19.60
CA THR A 329 3.84 -1.97 -18.85
C THR A 329 2.59 -1.55 -18.07
N GLY A 330 2.30 -0.27 -17.96
CA GLY A 330 1.34 0.27 -16.99
C GLY A 330 1.91 0.41 -15.58
N TYR A 331 3.18 0.03 -15.38
CA TYR A 331 3.93 0.20 -14.14
C TYR A 331 5.24 0.93 -14.38
N GLY A 332 5.60 1.82 -13.44
CA GLY A 332 6.97 2.22 -13.17
C GLY A 332 7.67 1.16 -12.31
N LEU A 333 8.60 1.56 -11.47
CA LEU A 333 9.13 0.66 -10.44
C LEU A 333 8.07 0.52 -9.33
N GLY A 334 7.21 -0.49 -9.44
CA GLY A 334 6.11 -0.77 -8.52
C GLY A 334 4.93 0.21 -8.58
N TRP A 335 5.10 1.42 -9.06
CA TRP A 335 4.02 2.39 -9.19
C TRP A 335 3.10 2.07 -10.37
N GLY A 336 1.80 2.01 -10.13
CA GLY A 336 0.80 2.01 -11.21
C GLY A 336 0.77 3.37 -11.90
N LEU A 337 0.68 3.41 -13.23
CA LEU A 337 0.71 4.61 -14.05
C LEU A 337 -0.64 4.83 -14.74
N ALA A 338 -1.17 6.05 -14.67
CA ALA A 338 -2.40 6.45 -15.34
C ALA A 338 -2.23 6.50 -16.86
N GLY A 339 -3.34 6.29 -17.59
CA GLY A 339 -3.35 6.39 -19.06
C GLY A 339 -2.65 5.21 -19.78
N LEU A 340 -2.09 4.26 -19.03
CA LEU A 340 -1.42 3.08 -19.59
C LEU A 340 -2.20 1.78 -19.30
N ALA A 341 -3.33 1.86 -18.62
CA ALA A 341 -4.22 0.72 -18.42
C ALA A 341 -4.79 0.25 -19.76
N GLY A 342 -4.74 -1.06 -20.03
CA GLY A 342 -5.27 -1.64 -21.28
C GLY A 342 -4.33 -1.59 -22.49
N LEU A 343 -3.06 -1.19 -22.31
CA LEU A 343 -2.05 -1.41 -23.35
C LEU A 343 -1.95 -2.91 -23.65
N PRO A 344 -1.82 -3.29 -24.93
CA PRO A 344 -1.62 -4.70 -25.26
C PRO A 344 -0.39 -5.22 -24.50
N PRO A 345 -0.44 -6.46 -24.00
CA PRO A 345 0.75 -7.08 -23.43
C PRO A 345 1.89 -6.96 -24.44
N GLY A 346 3.10 -6.71 -23.94
CA GLY A 346 4.30 -6.72 -24.79
C GLY A 346 4.41 -7.99 -25.65
N PRO A 347 5.50 -8.23 -26.38
CA PRO A 347 5.65 -9.38 -27.28
C PRO A 347 5.42 -10.69 -26.50
N ALA A 348 4.18 -11.15 -26.49
CA ALA A 348 3.70 -12.13 -25.54
C ALA A 348 3.87 -13.55 -26.06
N ALA A 349 4.64 -14.36 -25.32
CA ALA A 349 4.31 -15.77 -25.18
C ALA A 349 3.12 -15.91 -24.18
N PRO A 350 2.16 -16.83 -24.37
CA PRO A 350 1.04 -17.00 -23.43
C PRO A 350 1.55 -17.36 -22.03
N LEU A 351 0.95 -16.77 -20.99
CA LEU A 351 1.23 -17.11 -19.59
C LEU A 351 0.97 -18.60 -19.37
N THR A 352 1.97 -19.31 -18.90
CA THR A 352 1.84 -20.73 -18.54
C THR A 352 1.54 -20.82 -17.05
N ARG A 353 0.37 -20.29 -16.62
CA ARG A 353 -0.03 -20.38 -15.21
C ARG A 353 -0.01 -21.81 -14.72
N SER A 354 0.62 -22.04 -13.57
CA SER A 354 0.60 -23.33 -12.90
C SER A 354 -0.84 -23.74 -12.54
N VAL A 355 -1.08 -25.03 -12.36
CA VAL A 355 -2.40 -25.55 -11.94
C VAL A 355 -2.83 -24.87 -10.63
N ARG A 356 -1.90 -24.66 -9.68
CA ARG A 356 -2.17 -23.97 -8.40
C ARG A 356 -2.59 -22.53 -8.62
N THR A 357 -1.87 -21.78 -9.43
CA THR A 357 -2.20 -20.38 -9.72
C THR A 357 -3.56 -20.24 -10.39
N ARG A 358 -3.91 -21.13 -11.33
CA ARG A 358 -5.25 -21.14 -11.95
C ARG A 358 -6.37 -21.46 -10.95
N ALA A 359 -6.14 -22.38 -10.03
CA ALA A 359 -7.10 -22.70 -8.99
C ALA A 359 -7.35 -21.52 -8.01
N ILE A 360 -6.30 -20.78 -7.68
CA ILE A 360 -6.37 -19.60 -6.79
C ILE A 360 -7.03 -18.42 -7.51
N PHE A 361 -6.65 -18.18 -8.77
CA PHE A 361 -7.11 -17.08 -9.61
C PHE A 361 -7.72 -17.63 -10.89
N PRO A 362 -8.95 -18.15 -10.85
CA PRO A 362 -9.62 -18.66 -12.03
C PRO A 362 -9.79 -17.53 -13.06
N ASP A 363 -9.55 -17.86 -14.33
CA ASP A 363 -9.84 -16.93 -15.41
C ASP A 363 -11.36 -16.77 -15.51
N ASP A 364 -11.87 -15.58 -15.37
CA ASP A 364 -13.27 -15.24 -15.64
C ASP A 364 -13.33 -14.34 -16.87
N PRO A 365 -13.60 -14.90 -18.06
CA PRO A 365 -13.69 -14.13 -19.30
C PRO A 365 -14.89 -13.17 -19.32
N LEU A 366 -15.84 -13.31 -18.38
CA LEU A 366 -17.02 -12.47 -18.26
C LEU A 366 -16.87 -11.44 -17.13
N ALA A 367 -15.74 -11.43 -16.41
CA ALA A 367 -15.49 -10.42 -15.39
C ALA A 367 -15.55 -9.04 -16.05
N PRO A 368 -16.36 -8.10 -15.51
CA PRO A 368 -16.39 -6.76 -16.05
C PRO A 368 -15.00 -6.12 -15.92
N PRO A 369 -14.61 -5.26 -16.87
CA PRO A 369 -13.34 -4.56 -16.77
C PRO A 369 -13.30 -3.78 -15.44
N VAL A 370 -12.21 -3.94 -14.69
CA VAL A 370 -11.99 -3.17 -13.47
C VAL A 370 -11.83 -1.70 -13.88
N PRO A 371 -12.62 -0.75 -13.31
CA PRO A 371 -12.42 0.67 -13.56
C PRO A 371 -10.97 1.08 -13.31
N SER A 372 -10.49 2.07 -14.06
CA SER A 372 -9.17 2.65 -13.79
C SER A 372 -9.05 2.98 -12.29
N TRP A 373 -7.96 2.54 -11.67
CA TRP A 373 -7.73 2.77 -10.24
C TRP A 373 -7.64 4.27 -9.89
N CYS A 374 -7.31 5.13 -10.86
CA CYS A 374 -7.15 6.59 -10.69
C CYS A 374 -8.29 7.42 -11.33
N GLY A 375 -9.34 6.79 -11.88
CA GLY A 375 -10.38 7.49 -12.65
C GLY A 375 -9.93 7.86 -14.07
N ASP A 376 -10.71 8.71 -14.75
CA ASP A 376 -10.60 9.00 -16.17
C ASP A 376 -10.11 10.43 -16.46
N LEU A 377 -10.21 11.33 -15.48
CA LEU A 377 -9.94 12.76 -15.64
C LEU A 377 -8.54 13.19 -15.14
N LEU A 378 -7.83 12.32 -14.44
CA LEU A 378 -6.45 12.61 -14.07
C LEU A 378 -5.53 12.39 -15.26
N PRO A 379 -4.56 13.30 -15.52
CA PRO A 379 -3.70 13.26 -16.70
C PRO A 379 -2.74 12.07 -16.70
N ALA A 380 -2.22 11.75 -17.88
CA ALA A 380 -1.10 10.86 -18.03
C ALA A 380 0.11 11.39 -17.22
N GLY A 381 0.88 10.49 -16.59
CA GLY A 381 1.92 10.90 -15.64
C GLY A 381 1.45 10.92 -14.18
N THR A 382 0.15 10.80 -13.93
CA THR A 382 -0.37 10.45 -12.60
C THR A 382 0.07 9.03 -12.26
N PHE A 383 0.54 8.83 -11.04
CA PHE A 383 0.95 7.51 -10.53
C PHE A 383 0.40 7.25 -9.13
N GLY A 384 0.34 6.00 -8.74
CA GLY A 384 -0.19 5.63 -7.44
C GLY A 384 -0.18 4.13 -7.20
N HIS A 385 -0.76 3.73 -6.08
CA HIS A 385 -0.96 2.33 -5.75
C HIS A 385 -2.21 2.12 -4.90
N THR A 386 -2.80 0.94 -5.01
CA THR A 386 -3.93 0.52 -4.18
C THR A 386 -3.53 -0.64 -3.27
N GLY A 387 -4.23 -0.79 -2.14
CA GLY A 387 -4.05 -1.89 -1.21
C GLY A 387 -5.27 -2.78 -1.12
N PHE A 388 -5.08 -4.08 -0.89
CA PHE A 388 -6.14 -5.06 -0.74
C PHE A 388 -7.13 -4.70 0.38
N THR A 389 -6.64 -4.11 1.46
CA THR A 389 -7.43 -3.63 2.59
C THR A 389 -8.39 -2.48 2.25
N GLY A 390 -8.25 -1.88 1.07
CA GLY A 390 -9.07 -0.79 0.56
C GLY A 390 -8.40 0.58 0.63
N THR A 391 -7.09 0.60 0.74
CA THR A 391 -6.27 1.81 0.77
C THR A 391 -5.86 2.25 -0.63
N SER A 392 -5.62 3.55 -0.83
CA SER A 392 -5.04 4.10 -2.07
C SER A 392 -4.26 5.39 -1.82
N LEU A 393 -3.17 5.54 -2.57
CA LEU A 393 -2.32 6.71 -2.67
C LEU A 393 -2.18 7.07 -4.14
N THR A 394 -2.55 8.28 -4.51
CA THR A 394 -2.50 8.79 -5.89
C THR A 394 -1.79 10.13 -5.92
N ILE A 395 -0.82 10.27 -6.78
CA ILE A 395 0.04 11.43 -6.93
C ILE A 395 -0.05 11.91 -8.38
N CYS A 396 -0.47 13.17 -8.57
CA CYS A 396 -0.63 13.80 -9.88
C CYS A 396 0.30 15.01 -9.99
N PRO A 397 1.51 14.86 -10.56
CA PRO A 397 2.48 15.96 -10.65
C PRO A 397 2.00 17.14 -11.47
N GLU A 398 1.27 16.92 -12.57
CA GLU A 398 0.78 17.99 -13.46
C GLU A 398 -0.13 18.99 -12.72
N HIS A 399 -0.91 18.51 -11.75
CA HIS A 399 -1.82 19.34 -10.96
C HIS A 399 -1.29 19.65 -9.56
N ASP A 400 -0.06 19.20 -9.24
CA ASP A 400 0.52 19.26 -7.89
C ASP A 400 -0.49 18.78 -6.85
N LEU A 401 -1.12 17.62 -7.14
CA LEU A 401 -2.28 17.08 -6.44
C LEU A 401 -1.94 15.72 -5.81
N LEU A 402 -2.40 15.54 -4.58
CA LEU A 402 -2.27 14.31 -3.82
C LEU A 402 -3.67 13.86 -3.34
N LEU A 403 -4.02 12.61 -3.62
CA LEU A 403 -5.27 12.00 -3.22
C LEU A 403 -4.98 10.74 -2.39
N ILE A 404 -5.48 10.72 -1.16
CA ILE A 404 -5.35 9.59 -0.25
C ILE A 404 -6.74 9.15 0.16
N LEU A 405 -7.06 7.88 -0.03
CA LEU A 405 -8.29 7.26 0.44
C LEU A 405 -7.93 5.95 1.15
N LEU A 406 -8.07 5.94 2.46
CA LEU A 406 -7.82 4.79 3.31
C LEU A 406 -9.14 4.26 3.84
N THR A 407 -9.49 3.03 3.50
CA THR A 407 -10.72 2.37 3.96
C THR A 407 -10.39 1.03 4.62
N ASN A 408 -11.31 0.54 5.40
CA ASN A 408 -11.26 -0.82 5.93
C ASN A 408 -12.29 -1.73 5.24
N ARG A 409 -12.35 -1.70 3.89
CA ARG A 409 -13.37 -2.39 3.09
C ARG A 409 -13.48 -3.88 3.39
N ILE A 410 -12.39 -4.52 3.82
CA ILE A 410 -12.37 -5.95 4.10
C ILE A 410 -12.85 -6.28 5.52
N HIS A 411 -13.24 -5.29 6.34
CA HIS A 411 -13.76 -5.49 7.68
C HIS A 411 -15.29 -5.69 7.66
N PRO A 412 -15.84 -6.73 8.31
CA PRO A 412 -15.17 -7.87 8.91
C PRO A 412 -14.82 -8.99 7.92
N ASP A 413 -15.21 -8.87 6.66
CA ASP A 413 -14.89 -9.81 5.58
C ASP A 413 -14.63 -9.08 4.24
N ALA A 414 -13.94 -9.75 3.32
CA ALA A 414 -13.50 -9.19 2.05
C ALA A 414 -14.56 -9.27 0.92
N ALA A 415 -15.79 -9.69 1.21
CA ALA A 415 -16.84 -9.86 0.21
C ALA A 415 -17.43 -8.53 -0.31
N ARG A 416 -17.09 -7.40 0.30
CA ARG A 416 -17.59 -6.08 -0.10
C ARG A 416 -17.06 -5.69 -1.48
N THR A 417 -17.95 -5.12 -2.28
CA THR A 417 -17.69 -4.66 -3.66
C THR A 417 -17.99 -3.17 -3.81
N GLY A 418 -17.62 -2.60 -4.95
CA GLY A 418 -18.00 -1.22 -5.32
C GLY A 418 -16.96 -0.16 -4.98
N LEU A 419 -15.93 -0.46 -4.14
CA LEU A 419 -14.91 0.52 -3.78
C LEU A 419 -14.14 1.03 -5.00
N ASP A 420 -13.76 0.16 -5.95
CA ASP A 420 -12.94 0.56 -7.09
C ASP A 420 -13.67 1.58 -7.97
N ARG A 421 -14.96 1.32 -8.23
CA ARG A 421 -15.82 2.27 -8.97
C ARG A 421 -16.02 3.58 -8.19
N LEU A 422 -16.19 3.51 -6.86
CA LEU A 422 -16.33 4.69 -6.03
C LEU A 422 -15.05 5.54 -6.04
N ARG A 423 -13.89 4.90 -5.90
CA ARG A 423 -12.57 5.56 -5.96
C ARG A 423 -12.36 6.28 -7.28
N ALA A 424 -12.63 5.62 -8.41
CA ALA A 424 -12.52 6.22 -9.74
C ALA A 424 -13.43 7.46 -9.87
N ARG A 425 -14.69 7.37 -9.41
CA ARG A 425 -15.62 8.51 -9.40
C ARG A 425 -15.18 9.64 -8.48
N TRP A 426 -14.62 9.29 -7.32
CA TRP A 426 -14.08 10.26 -6.36
C TRP A 426 -12.90 11.02 -6.97
N HIS A 427 -11.96 10.31 -7.60
CA HIS A 427 -10.85 10.93 -8.31
C HIS A 427 -11.33 11.84 -9.45
N ASN A 428 -12.31 11.39 -10.25
CA ASN A 428 -12.88 12.21 -11.32
C ASN A 428 -13.55 13.50 -10.76
N ALA A 429 -14.29 13.38 -9.67
CA ALA A 429 -14.95 14.53 -9.06
C ALA A 429 -13.95 15.55 -8.48
N ILE A 430 -12.84 15.08 -7.88
CA ILE A 430 -11.75 15.95 -7.42
C ILE A 430 -11.06 16.61 -8.63
N ALA A 431 -10.68 15.85 -9.66
CA ALA A 431 -10.08 16.41 -10.87
C ALA A 431 -10.97 17.49 -11.50
N ALA A 432 -12.29 17.25 -11.57
CA ALA A 432 -13.27 18.22 -12.08
C ALA A 432 -13.47 19.45 -11.16
N SER A 433 -12.95 19.43 -9.92
CA SER A 433 -12.98 20.60 -9.03
C SER A 433 -11.81 21.55 -9.26
N ILE A 434 -10.81 21.16 -10.02
CA ILE A 434 -9.67 22.02 -10.35
C ILE A 434 -10.16 23.13 -11.28
N GLU A 435 -9.86 24.40 -10.94
CA GLU A 435 -10.07 25.54 -11.84
C GLU A 435 -9.12 25.43 -13.05
N GLY A 436 -9.68 25.65 -14.24
CA GLY A 436 -8.93 25.56 -15.50
C GLY A 436 -7.96 26.72 -15.72
#